data_8c05ff116c26d25fafd94b19fa9d3efd
#
_entry.id   8c05ff116c26d25fafd94b19fa9d3efd
#
_cell.length_a   1.000
_cell.length_b   1.000
_cell.length_c   1.000
_cell.angle_alpha   90.00
_cell.angle_beta   90.00
_cell.angle_gamma   90.00
#
_symmetry.space_group_name_H-M   'P 1'
#
loop_
_entity.id
_entity.type
_entity.pdbx_description
1 polymer ?
#
loop_
_entity_poly.entity_id
_entity_poly.type
_entity_poly.pdbx_seq_one_letter_code
_entity_poly.pdbx_strand_id
1 'polypeptide(L)'
;MKSGAKFAILMVLLAVALVAGFLCYRNSEDSYKAVDPADIDSIEDLQAYFHHHPDRDIIISAHRGGMQEGYPENCIASCEKTISEMPTFFEIDFSFTKDSVMVLMHDLTLDRTTTGSGPVENYTLEELQQFRLKDRYGNVTDYTIPTLEELLEWGDHKVVFNFDNKYINTAGVSEERKRAALEYYARQLEEGGKWSRYNNIMLSVRSLDEALFYWNRGIRNVMFCVEISSPEMYEAYEKSGIPWNYLMAYIRLAVDPQMQEIYDKLHENGVMTMTSITGSADKVKKPSDRRIAYMRELLAEPDIIETDYPSQFIGLPWDRATLHALQDAAIAGRGK
;
A
#
# COMPACT_ATOMS: atom_id res chain seq x y z
N MET A 1 50.52 -6.69 10.76
CA MET A 1 49.93 -7.31 9.56
C MET A 1 49.14 -8.60 9.79
N LYS A 2 49.13 -9.26 10.95
CA LYS A 2 48.38 -10.52 11.20
C LYS A 2 46.93 -10.32 11.68
N SER A 3 46.55 -9.12 12.10
CA SER A 3 45.17 -8.85 12.61
C SER A 3 44.15 -8.67 11.51
N GLY A 4 44.47 -7.97 10.43
CA GLY A 4 43.54 -7.70 9.31
C GLY A 4 43.14 -8.95 8.52
N ALA A 5 44.06 -9.92 8.37
CA ALA A 5 43.74 -11.17 7.69
C ALA A 5 42.77 -12.06 8.51
N LYS A 6 42.89 -12.06 9.84
CA LYS A 6 41.94 -12.79 10.73
C LYS A 6 40.55 -12.17 10.71
N PHE A 7 40.45 -10.84 10.66
CA PHE A 7 39.19 -10.13 10.55
C PHE A 7 38.50 -10.37 9.20
N ALA A 8 39.27 -10.34 8.11
CA ALA A 8 38.73 -10.64 6.76
C ALA A 8 38.21 -12.10 6.66
N ILE A 9 38.92 -13.07 7.22
CA ILE A 9 38.50 -14.48 7.27
C ILE A 9 37.22 -14.64 8.11
N LEU A 10 37.11 -13.95 9.25
CA LEU A 10 35.89 -13.98 10.10
C LEU A 10 34.68 -13.41 9.37
N MET A 11 34.84 -12.32 8.62
CA MET A 11 33.77 -11.72 7.82
C MET A 11 33.32 -12.62 6.67
N VAL A 12 34.25 -13.32 6.02
CA VAL A 12 33.90 -14.30 4.96
C VAL A 12 33.20 -15.52 5.56
N LEU A 13 33.62 -16.01 6.70
CA LEU A 13 32.97 -17.13 7.39
C LEU A 13 31.56 -16.75 7.89
N LEU A 14 31.36 -15.52 8.36
CA LEU A 14 30.05 -14.98 8.73
C LEU A 14 29.13 -14.87 7.49
N ALA A 15 29.65 -14.37 6.38
CA ALA A 15 28.89 -14.29 5.12
C ALA A 15 28.50 -15.69 4.60
N VAL A 16 29.40 -16.67 4.67
CA VAL A 16 29.12 -18.05 4.28
C VAL A 16 28.12 -18.73 5.24
N ALA A 17 28.22 -18.47 6.53
CA ALA A 17 27.26 -18.98 7.53
C ALA A 17 25.85 -18.37 7.34
N LEU A 18 25.78 -17.07 7.00
CA LEU A 18 24.52 -16.38 6.67
C LEU A 18 23.90 -16.94 5.38
N VAL A 19 24.69 -17.17 4.33
CA VAL A 19 24.21 -17.80 3.08
C VAL A 19 23.80 -19.25 3.30
N ALA A 20 24.53 -20.01 4.09
CA ALA A 20 24.18 -21.41 4.42
C ALA A 20 22.94 -21.49 5.32
N GLY A 21 22.80 -20.60 6.30
CA GLY A 21 21.61 -20.47 7.13
C GLY A 21 20.37 -20.10 6.30
N PHE A 22 20.50 -19.17 5.37
CA PHE A 22 19.47 -18.76 4.43
C PHE A 22 19.04 -19.91 3.49
N LEU A 23 19.99 -20.69 2.98
CA LEU A 23 19.70 -21.85 2.13
C LEU A 23 19.04 -23.01 2.93
N CYS A 24 19.42 -23.23 4.19
CA CYS A 24 18.76 -24.21 5.08
C CYS A 24 17.34 -23.80 5.47
N TYR A 25 17.12 -22.51 5.73
CA TYR A 25 15.79 -21.94 6.06
C TYR A 25 14.83 -22.07 4.87
N ARG A 26 15.29 -21.77 3.66
CA ARG A 26 14.49 -21.92 2.41
C ARG A 26 14.08 -23.35 2.06
N ASN A 27 14.73 -24.35 2.64
CA ASN A 27 14.42 -25.77 2.41
C ASN A 27 13.58 -26.41 3.53
N SER A 28 13.09 -25.66 4.52
CA SER A 28 12.15 -26.19 5.51
C SER A 28 10.75 -26.33 4.87
N GLU A 29 10.16 -27.51 4.93
CA GLU A 29 8.81 -27.80 4.41
C GLU A 29 7.70 -26.99 5.09
N ASP A 30 8.00 -26.25 6.18
CA ASP A 30 7.09 -25.40 6.94
C ASP A 30 7.28 -23.89 6.70
N SER A 31 7.94 -23.46 5.60
CA SER A 31 8.08 -22.03 5.30
C SER A 31 6.73 -21.43 4.90
N TYR A 32 6.38 -20.29 5.53
CA TYR A 32 5.22 -19.48 5.12
C TYR A 32 5.27 -19.20 3.61
N LYS A 33 4.19 -19.51 2.91
CA LYS A 33 4.04 -19.20 1.49
C LYS A 33 2.99 -18.10 1.33
N ALA A 34 3.44 -16.91 0.95
CA ALA A 34 2.53 -15.83 0.62
C ALA A 34 1.65 -16.18 -0.60
N VAL A 35 0.40 -15.73 -0.59
CA VAL A 35 -0.47 -15.79 -1.76
C VAL A 35 0.10 -14.90 -2.84
N ASP A 36 0.16 -15.37 -4.08
CA ASP A 36 0.52 -14.54 -5.23
C ASP A 36 -0.71 -13.71 -5.65
N PRO A 37 -0.59 -12.39 -5.92
CA PRO A 37 -1.70 -11.61 -6.44
C PRO A 37 -2.37 -12.19 -7.68
N ALA A 38 -1.63 -12.96 -8.49
CA ALA A 38 -2.17 -13.64 -9.67
C ALA A 38 -3.09 -14.81 -9.34
N ASP A 39 -3.00 -15.35 -8.12
CA ASP A 39 -3.81 -16.48 -7.63
C ASP A 39 -5.03 -16.03 -6.80
N ILE A 40 -5.34 -14.73 -6.77
CA ILE A 40 -6.50 -14.20 -6.04
C ILE A 40 -7.76 -14.33 -6.88
N ASP A 41 -8.55 -15.37 -6.61
CA ASP A 41 -9.81 -15.70 -7.29
C ASP A 41 -11.05 -15.42 -6.41
N SER A 42 -10.83 -15.21 -5.11
CA SER A 42 -11.91 -15.05 -4.12
C SER A 42 -11.54 -14.01 -3.06
N ILE A 43 -12.53 -13.59 -2.27
CA ILE A 43 -12.27 -12.73 -1.09
C ILE A 43 -11.41 -13.45 -0.05
N GLU A 44 -11.55 -14.75 0.07
CA GLU A 44 -10.76 -15.59 0.98
C GLU A 44 -9.27 -15.57 0.59
N ASP A 45 -8.95 -15.56 -0.70
CA ASP A 45 -7.57 -15.43 -1.18
C ASP A 45 -7.01 -14.03 -0.90
N LEU A 46 -7.82 -12.96 -1.07
CA LEU A 46 -7.42 -11.60 -0.71
C LEU A 46 -7.18 -11.47 0.81
N GLN A 47 -8.04 -12.08 1.61
CA GLN A 47 -7.88 -12.15 3.06
C GLN A 47 -6.60 -12.91 3.45
N ALA A 48 -6.32 -14.03 2.78
CA ALA A 48 -5.08 -14.79 2.98
C ALA A 48 -3.85 -13.98 2.53
N TYR A 49 -3.97 -13.19 1.45
CA TYR A 49 -2.91 -12.28 1.02
C TYR A 49 -2.61 -11.21 2.07
N PHE A 50 -3.59 -10.71 2.83
CA PHE A 50 -3.41 -9.72 3.88
C PHE A 50 -3.47 -10.29 5.31
N HIS A 51 -3.33 -11.60 5.46
CA HIS A 51 -3.25 -12.21 6.79
C HIS A 51 -1.86 -12.01 7.39
N HIS A 52 -1.79 -11.47 8.61
CA HIS A 52 -0.52 -11.31 9.32
C HIS A 52 0.12 -12.67 9.61
N HIS A 53 1.41 -12.78 9.31
CA HIS A 53 2.26 -13.90 9.71
C HIS A 53 3.66 -13.39 10.07
N PRO A 54 4.25 -13.83 11.20
CA PRO A 54 5.52 -13.29 11.68
C PRO A 54 6.70 -13.52 10.73
N ASP A 55 6.66 -14.56 9.90
CA ASP A 55 7.71 -14.87 8.92
C ASP A 55 7.44 -14.24 7.54
N ARG A 56 6.35 -13.50 7.39
CA ARG A 56 6.03 -12.85 6.12
C ARG A 56 6.95 -11.65 5.90
N ASP A 57 7.53 -11.57 4.71
CA ASP A 57 8.32 -10.41 4.28
C ASP A 57 7.48 -9.13 4.27
N ILE A 58 8.14 -7.99 4.53
CA ILE A 58 7.50 -6.67 4.51
C ILE A 58 7.01 -6.38 3.09
N ILE A 59 5.72 -6.03 2.97
CA ILE A 59 5.14 -5.65 1.69
C ILE A 59 5.36 -4.15 1.46
N ILE A 60 5.71 -3.78 0.24
CA ILE A 60 5.77 -2.37 -0.17
C ILE A 60 4.48 -2.00 -0.88
N SER A 61 3.80 -0.97 -0.39
CA SER A 61 2.66 -0.32 -1.04
C SER A 61 3.14 0.87 -1.86
N ALA A 62 2.84 0.88 -3.13
CA ALA A 62 3.18 1.98 -4.02
C ALA A 62 2.09 3.05 -3.98
N HIS A 63 2.33 4.13 -3.23
CA HIS A 63 1.44 5.28 -3.15
C HIS A 63 1.27 5.92 -4.53
N ARG A 64 0.01 6.02 -4.99
CA ARG A 64 -0.40 6.52 -6.32
C ARG A 64 0.25 5.78 -7.50
N GLY A 65 0.52 4.48 -7.32
CA GLY A 65 1.16 3.66 -8.35
C GLY A 65 2.70 3.74 -8.39
N GLY A 66 3.32 4.52 -7.49
CA GLY A 66 4.75 4.82 -7.49
C GLY A 66 5.11 5.97 -8.43
N MET A 67 6.02 6.85 -8.02
CA MET A 67 6.35 8.06 -8.74
C MET A 67 7.80 8.04 -9.22
N GLN A 68 7.99 8.02 -10.53
CA GLN A 68 9.31 8.06 -11.16
C GLN A 68 9.35 9.15 -12.24
N GLU A 69 10.56 9.51 -12.70
CA GLU A 69 10.73 10.41 -13.83
C GLU A 69 10.10 9.80 -15.08
N GLY A 70 9.26 10.57 -15.77
CA GLY A 70 8.51 10.13 -16.95
C GLY A 70 7.29 9.25 -16.64
N TYR A 71 7.03 8.90 -15.37
CA TYR A 71 5.89 8.07 -14.94
C TYR A 71 5.03 8.84 -13.93
N PRO A 72 3.86 9.36 -14.35
CA PRO A 72 2.97 10.16 -13.51
C PRO A 72 2.34 9.37 -12.36
N GLU A 73 1.95 10.05 -11.28
CA GLU A 73 1.08 9.48 -10.25
C GLU A 73 -0.28 9.08 -10.82
N ASN A 74 -0.94 8.07 -10.22
CA ASN A 74 -2.28 7.60 -10.62
C ASN A 74 -2.36 7.27 -12.12
N CYS A 75 -1.38 6.53 -12.63
CA CYS A 75 -1.28 6.15 -14.03
C CYS A 75 -0.94 4.67 -14.19
N ILE A 76 -1.63 3.97 -15.08
CA ILE A 76 -1.41 2.53 -15.32
C ILE A 76 0.05 2.25 -15.73
N ALA A 77 0.65 3.12 -16.56
CA ALA A 77 2.05 2.97 -16.96
C ALA A 77 3.02 3.04 -15.78
N SER A 78 2.71 3.83 -14.75
CA SER A 78 3.51 3.91 -13.51
C SER A 78 3.37 2.63 -12.68
N CYS A 79 2.17 2.09 -12.58
CA CYS A 79 1.93 0.80 -11.95
C CYS A 79 2.71 -0.32 -12.67
N GLU A 80 2.64 -0.36 -14.01
CA GLU A 80 3.35 -1.34 -14.82
C GLU A 80 4.87 -1.23 -14.67
N LYS A 81 5.39 0.00 -14.67
CA LYS A 81 6.80 0.26 -14.41
C LYS A 81 7.22 -0.25 -13.03
N THR A 82 6.44 0.06 -12.00
CA THR A 82 6.73 -0.31 -10.61
C THR A 82 6.76 -1.83 -10.44
N ILE A 83 5.73 -2.58 -10.90
CA ILE A 83 5.72 -4.05 -10.74
C ILE A 83 6.78 -4.74 -11.58
N SER A 84 7.26 -4.12 -12.67
CA SER A 84 8.39 -4.64 -13.44
C SER A 84 9.72 -4.58 -12.68
N GLU A 85 9.80 -3.75 -11.63
CA GLU A 85 11.00 -3.54 -10.83
C GLU A 85 10.96 -4.29 -9.49
N MET A 86 9.76 -4.39 -8.86
CA MET A 86 9.60 -5.08 -7.58
C MET A 86 8.16 -5.47 -7.31
N PRO A 87 7.93 -6.57 -6.54
CA PRO A 87 6.59 -6.93 -6.08
C PRO A 87 6.01 -5.83 -5.20
N THR A 88 4.77 -5.42 -5.48
CA THR A 88 4.08 -4.39 -4.73
C THR A 88 2.57 -4.50 -4.93
N PHE A 89 1.77 -3.92 -4.04
CA PHE A 89 0.40 -3.55 -4.33
C PHE A 89 0.27 -2.04 -4.42
N PHE A 90 -0.85 -1.54 -4.92
CA PHE A 90 -0.98 -0.13 -5.26
C PHE A 90 -2.04 0.57 -4.41
N GLU A 91 -1.66 1.69 -3.81
CA GLU A 91 -2.64 2.68 -3.38
C GLU A 91 -2.93 3.60 -4.57
N ILE A 92 -4.21 3.85 -4.85
CA ILE A 92 -4.67 4.62 -6.01
C ILE A 92 -5.83 5.52 -5.61
N ASP A 93 -5.73 6.78 -6.01
CA ASP A 93 -6.77 7.76 -5.82
C ASP A 93 -7.69 7.86 -7.04
N PHE A 94 -8.97 8.08 -6.80
CA PHE A 94 -9.90 8.39 -7.88
C PHE A 94 -10.86 9.53 -7.55
N SER A 95 -11.39 10.14 -8.59
CA SER A 95 -12.38 11.21 -8.56
C SER A 95 -13.42 11.01 -9.65
N PHE A 96 -14.39 11.92 -9.74
CA PHE A 96 -15.52 11.82 -10.70
C PHE A 96 -15.49 12.93 -11.73
N THR A 97 -15.77 12.57 -12.97
CA THR A 97 -16.00 13.50 -14.08
C THR A 97 -17.40 14.09 -14.03
N LYS A 98 -17.67 15.06 -14.91
CA LYS A 98 -18.99 15.67 -15.11
C LYS A 98 -20.08 14.66 -15.54
N ASP A 99 -19.70 13.67 -16.33
CA ASP A 99 -20.53 12.58 -16.81
C ASP A 99 -20.47 11.33 -15.91
N SER A 100 -20.01 11.50 -14.67
CA SER A 100 -19.97 10.48 -13.61
C SER A 100 -19.11 9.27 -13.91
N VAL A 101 -18.06 9.42 -14.71
CA VAL A 101 -17.03 8.41 -14.87
C VAL A 101 -15.98 8.56 -13.76
N MET A 102 -15.54 7.45 -13.17
CA MET A 102 -14.46 7.46 -12.19
C MET A 102 -13.10 7.43 -12.92
N VAL A 103 -12.27 8.43 -12.61
CA VAL A 103 -10.94 8.62 -13.22
C VAL A 103 -9.87 8.67 -12.15
N LEU A 104 -8.67 8.23 -12.48
CA LEU A 104 -7.55 8.20 -11.54
C LEU A 104 -7.02 9.62 -11.34
N MET A 105 -7.32 10.21 -10.18
CA MET A 105 -6.92 11.58 -9.87
C MET A 105 -6.96 11.82 -8.35
N HIS A 106 -5.85 12.29 -7.80
CA HIS A 106 -5.77 12.66 -6.40
C HIS A 106 -6.41 14.02 -6.11
N ASP A 107 -6.03 15.04 -6.89
CA ASP A 107 -6.51 16.40 -6.70
C ASP A 107 -7.88 16.57 -7.36
N LEU A 108 -8.76 17.37 -6.78
CA LEU A 108 -10.03 17.72 -7.40
C LEU A 108 -9.88 18.67 -8.60
N THR A 109 -8.64 19.12 -8.90
CA THR A 109 -8.32 19.99 -10.04
C THR A 109 -7.19 19.41 -10.88
N LEU A 110 -7.15 19.77 -12.15
CA LEU A 110 -6.21 19.29 -13.15
C LEU A 110 -4.82 19.93 -13.06
N ASP A 111 -4.68 21.06 -12.38
CA ASP A 111 -3.59 22.03 -12.53
C ASP A 111 -2.20 21.43 -12.21
N ARG A 112 -2.07 20.63 -11.15
CA ARG A 112 -0.78 20.11 -10.68
C ARG A 112 -0.24 18.99 -11.56
N THR A 113 -1.10 18.04 -11.89
CA THR A 113 -0.69 16.75 -12.48
C THR A 113 -0.99 16.62 -13.96
N THR A 114 -1.61 17.63 -14.59
CA THR A 114 -1.97 17.59 -16.00
C THR A 114 -1.64 18.87 -16.74
N THR A 115 -1.81 18.87 -18.07
CA THR A 115 -1.77 20.09 -18.91
C THR A 115 -3.07 20.89 -18.89
N GLY A 116 -4.14 20.36 -18.27
CA GLY A 116 -5.42 21.03 -18.06
C GLY A 116 -5.41 21.94 -16.83
N SER A 117 -6.54 22.57 -16.57
CA SER A 117 -6.73 23.43 -15.38
C SER A 117 -8.18 23.41 -14.89
N GLY A 118 -8.39 23.74 -13.60
CA GLY A 118 -9.72 23.79 -12.99
C GLY A 118 -10.26 22.42 -12.53
N PRO A 119 -11.49 22.39 -12.00
CA PRO A 119 -12.06 21.19 -11.39
C PRO A 119 -12.28 20.03 -12.35
N VAL A 120 -11.90 18.82 -11.95
CA VAL A 120 -12.11 17.57 -12.71
C VAL A 120 -13.59 17.38 -13.06
N GLU A 121 -14.47 17.63 -12.10
CA GLU A 121 -15.92 17.48 -12.23
C GLU A 121 -16.60 18.42 -13.25
N ASN A 122 -15.86 19.37 -13.79
CA ASN A 122 -16.37 20.27 -14.84
C ASN A 122 -16.19 19.70 -16.26
N TYR A 123 -15.43 18.62 -16.40
CA TYR A 123 -15.07 17.99 -17.66
C TYR A 123 -15.72 16.60 -17.80
N THR A 124 -16.17 16.27 -19.01
CA THR A 124 -16.51 14.89 -19.37
C THR A 124 -15.23 14.06 -19.53
N LEU A 125 -15.36 12.73 -19.57
CA LEU A 125 -14.23 11.86 -19.87
C LEU A 125 -13.57 12.22 -21.22
N GLU A 126 -14.36 12.46 -22.27
CA GLU A 126 -13.87 12.82 -23.59
C GLU A 126 -13.03 14.10 -23.57
N GLU A 127 -13.45 15.11 -22.79
CA GLU A 127 -12.72 16.35 -22.61
C GLU A 127 -11.41 16.12 -21.84
N LEU A 128 -11.43 15.28 -20.78
CA LEU A 128 -10.24 14.97 -19.98
C LEU A 128 -9.16 14.23 -20.79
N GLN A 129 -9.55 13.38 -21.75
CA GLN A 129 -8.62 12.65 -22.62
C GLN A 129 -7.77 13.55 -23.54
N GLN A 130 -8.12 14.84 -23.65
CA GLN A 130 -7.31 15.83 -24.40
C GLN A 130 -6.10 16.32 -23.60
N PHE A 131 -6.10 16.15 -22.28
CA PHE A 131 -5.00 16.58 -21.43
C PHE A 131 -3.94 15.47 -21.29
N ARG A 132 -2.69 15.90 -21.03
CA ARG A 132 -1.57 15.00 -20.76
C ARG A 132 -1.20 15.07 -19.30
N LEU A 133 -0.85 13.92 -18.75
CA LEU A 133 -0.33 13.83 -17.40
C LEU A 133 1.09 14.40 -17.32
N LYS A 134 1.43 14.96 -16.16
CA LYS A 134 2.79 15.40 -15.81
C LYS A 134 3.37 14.46 -14.77
N ASP A 135 4.64 14.16 -14.90
CA ASP A 135 5.38 13.49 -13.84
C ASP A 135 5.56 14.40 -12.62
N ARG A 136 6.09 13.86 -11.54
CA ARG A 136 6.33 14.60 -10.30
C ARG A 136 7.28 15.82 -10.42
N TYR A 137 8.06 15.90 -11.50
CA TYR A 137 8.96 17.00 -11.80
C TYR A 137 8.31 18.07 -12.67
N GLY A 138 7.07 17.85 -13.10
CA GLY A 138 6.30 18.73 -13.96
C GLY A 138 6.56 18.50 -15.46
N ASN A 139 7.31 17.47 -15.83
CA ASN A 139 7.52 17.12 -17.25
C ASN A 139 6.22 16.54 -17.82
N VAL A 140 5.79 17.06 -18.95
CA VAL A 140 4.62 16.55 -19.69
C VAL A 140 4.99 15.20 -20.30
N THR A 141 4.11 14.22 -20.12
CA THR A 141 4.24 12.87 -20.70
C THR A 141 3.26 12.65 -21.84
N ASP A 142 3.33 11.49 -22.50
CA ASP A 142 2.35 11.09 -23.51
C ASP A 142 1.09 10.43 -22.93
N TYR A 143 1.05 10.21 -21.61
CA TYR A 143 -0.08 9.56 -20.92
C TYR A 143 -1.24 10.51 -20.72
N THR A 144 -2.45 9.94 -20.78
CA THR A 144 -3.72 10.60 -20.43
C THR A 144 -4.24 10.11 -19.09
N ILE A 145 -5.27 10.75 -18.56
CA ILE A 145 -5.91 10.36 -17.30
C ILE A 145 -6.65 9.03 -17.52
N PRO A 146 -6.27 7.93 -16.81
CA PRO A 146 -6.98 6.66 -16.94
C PRO A 146 -8.31 6.68 -16.21
N THR A 147 -9.24 5.83 -16.62
CA THR A 147 -10.41 5.48 -15.82
C THR A 147 -10.08 4.42 -14.78
N LEU A 148 -10.88 4.37 -13.72
CA LEU A 148 -10.77 3.32 -12.71
C LEU A 148 -11.09 1.94 -13.29
N GLU A 149 -11.97 1.88 -14.29
CA GLU A 149 -12.27 0.65 -15.01
C GLU A 149 -11.09 0.11 -15.80
N GLU A 150 -10.41 0.96 -16.58
CA GLU A 150 -9.19 0.57 -17.30
C GLU A 150 -8.11 0.03 -16.34
N LEU A 151 -7.99 0.64 -15.16
CA LEU A 151 -7.05 0.15 -14.14
C LEU A 151 -7.46 -1.22 -13.60
N LEU A 152 -8.75 -1.43 -13.27
CA LEU A 152 -9.26 -2.71 -12.78
C LEU A 152 -9.08 -3.81 -13.81
N GLU A 153 -9.37 -3.54 -15.08
CA GLU A 153 -9.15 -4.50 -16.20
C GLU A 153 -7.66 -4.83 -16.37
N TRP A 154 -6.79 -3.84 -16.27
CA TRP A 154 -5.35 -4.04 -16.36
C TRP A 154 -4.80 -4.86 -15.19
N GLY A 155 -5.31 -4.65 -13.97
CA GLY A 155 -4.80 -5.23 -12.74
C GLY A 155 -5.44 -6.54 -12.32
N ASP A 156 -6.47 -7.00 -13.04
CA ASP A 156 -7.17 -8.24 -12.75
C ASP A 156 -6.21 -9.44 -12.83
N HIS A 157 -6.20 -10.31 -11.81
CA HIS A 157 -5.24 -11.42 -11.66
C HIS A 157 -3.76 -11.02 -11.82
N LYS A 158 -3.42 -9.81 -11.43
CA LYS A 158 -2.04 -9.29 -11.54
C LYS A 158 -1.57 -8.59 -10.29
N VAL A 159 -2.40 -7.74 -9.70
CA VAL A 159 -2.05 -6.90 -8.56
C VAL A 159 -3.25 -6.67 -7.65
N VAL A 160 -2.98 -6.18 -6.44
CA VAL A 160 -4.01 -5.73 -5.48
C VAL A 160 -4.03 -4.21 -5.45
N PHE A 161 -5.21 -3.65 -5.29
CA PHE A 161 -5.45 -2.21 -5.16
C PHE A 161 -6.02 -1.84 -3.79
N ASN A 162 -5.53 -0.75 -3.22
CA ASN A 162 -6.16 -0.02 -2.13
C ASN A 162 -6.68 1.32 -2.68
N PHE A 163 -7.99 1.46 -2.84
CA PHE A 163 -8.59 2.65 -3.44
C PHE A 163 -8.94 3.72 -2.41
N ASP A 164 -8.42 4.94 -2.62
CA ASP A 164 -8.83 6.13 -1.87
C ASP A 164 -9.77 7.00 -2.70
N ASN A 165 -11.03 7.08 -2.28
CA ASN A 165 -12.02 7.93 -2.91
C ASN A 165 -11.81 9.39 -2.46
N LYS A 166 -11.02 10.14 -3.21
CA LYS A 166 -10.70 11.54 -2.88
C LYS A 166 -11.92 12.45 -2.89
N TYR A 167 -12.92 12.14 -3.70
CA TYR A 167 -14.12 12.96 -3.79
C TYR A 167 -14.90 13.03 -2.48
N ILE A 168 -15.03 11.90 -1.77
CA ILE A 168 -15.73 11.86 -0.47
C ILE A 168 -14.87 12.41 0.68
N ASN A 169 -13.56 12.40 0.53
CA ASN A 169 -12.61 12.76 1.58
C ASN A 169 -12.10 14.21 1.49
N THR A 170 -12.47 14.96 0.44
CA THR A 170 -11.93 16.30 0.21
C THR A 170 -12.84 17.40 0.76
N ALA A 171 -12.23 18.41 1.38
CA ALA A 171 -12.91 19.63 1.79
C ALA A 171 -13.45 20.39 0.57
N GLY A 172 -14.63 21.01 0.72
CA GLY A 172 -15.26 21.81 -0.35
C GLY A 172 -16.25 21.07 -1.23
N VAL A 173 -16.32 19.74 -1.18
CA VAL A 173 -17.41 18.97 -1.75
C VAL A 173 -18.59 18.95 -0.78
N SER A 174 -19.83 19.22 -1.28
CA SER A 174 -21.01 19.18 -0.43
C SER A 174 -21.34 17.76 0.06
N GLU A 175 -21.92 17.63 1.23
CA GLU A 175 -22.27 16.32 1.80
C GLU A 175 -23.27 15.53 0.92
N GLU A 176 -24.15 16.23 0.20
CA GLU A 176 -25.07 15.62 -0.77
C GLU A 176 -24.30 14.95 -1.91
N ARG A 177 -23.27 15.65 -2.47
CA ARG A 177 -22.44 15.12 -3.56
C ARG A 177 -21.55 13.97 -3.08
N LYS A 178 -20.98 14.09 -1.89
CA LYS A 178 -20.19 13.01 -1.27
C LYS A 178 -21.06 11.76 -1.10
N ARG A 179 -22.29 11.91 -0.59
CA ARG A 179 -23.21 10.80 -0.45
C ARG A 179 -23.59 10.18 -1.80
N ALA A 180 -23.87 10.99 -2.82
CA ALA A 180 -24.19 10.50 -4.15
C ALA A 180 -23.01 9.71 -4.76
N ALA A 181 -21.78 10.19 -4.58
CA ALA A 181 -20.57 9.51 -5.02
C ALA A 181 -20.35 8.17 -4.28
N LEU A 182 -20.53 8.17 -2.95
CA LEU A 182 -20.43 6.98 -2.12
C LEU A 182 -21.49 5.93 -2.52
N GLU A 183 -22.72 6.33 -2.71
CA GLU A 183 -23.82 5.48 -3.18
C GLU A 183 -23.57 4.91 -4.59
N TYR A 184 -23.04 5.74 -5.49
CA TYR A 184 -22.69 5.29 -6.84
C TYR A 184 -21.57 4.25 -6.81
N TYR A 185 -20.52 4.50 -6.04
CA TYR A 185 -19.37 3.59 -5.90
C TYR A 185 -19.79 2.25 -5.27
N ALA A 186 -20.59 2.30 -4.20
CA ALA A 186 -21.08 1.10 -3.55
C ALA A 186 -21.87 0.19 -4.50
N ARG A 187 -22.76 0.77 -5.34
CA ARG A 187 -23.52 0.00 -6.33
C ARG A 187 -22.66 -0.73 -7.35
N GLN A 188 -21.43 -0.26 -7.63
CA GLN A 188 -20.51 -0.98 -8.52
C GLN A 188 -19.95 -2.24 -7.86
N LEU A 189 -19.84 -2.25 -6.53
CA LEU A 189 -19.26 -3.33 -5.72
C LEU A 189 -20.30 -4.34 -5.23
N GLU A 190 -21.60 -3.96 -5.15
CA GLU A 190 -22.68 -4.85 -4.76
C GLU A 190 -22.82 -6.03 -5.71
N GLU A 191 -23.43 -7.13 -5.24
CA GLU A 191 -23.72 -8.30 -6.07
C GLU A 191 -24.48 -7.90 -7.36
N GLY A 192 -23.96 -8.31 -8.50
CA GLY A 192 -24.47 -7.90 -9.82
C GLY A 192 -24.02 -6.50 -10.28
N GLY A 193 -23.28 -5.77 -9.47
CA GLY A 193 -22.61 -4.53 -9.86
C GLY A 193 -21.45 -4.79 -10.82
N LYS A 194 -21.01 -3.75 -11.54
CA LYS A 194 -20.00 -3.85 -12.60
C LYS A 194 -18.67 -4.41 -12.10
N TRP A 195 -18.30 -4.11 -10.84
CA TRP A 195 -17.02 -4.48 -10.23
C TRP A 195 -17.13 -5.60 -9.20
N SER A 196 -18.30 -6.18 -9.02
CA SER A 196 -18.50 -7.28 -8.08
C SER A 196 -17.69 -8.54 -8.41
N ARG A 197 -17.15 -8.63 -9.62
CA ARG A 197 -16.31 -9.74 -10.09
C ARG A 197 -14.85 -9.65 -9.65
N TYR A 198 -14.38 -8.44 -9.25
CA TYR A 198 -12.99 -8.24 -8.86
C TYR A 198 -12.79 -8.57 -7.39
N ASN A 199 -11.82 -9.43 -7.09
CA ASN A 199 -11.46 -9.87 -5.74
C ASN A 199 -10.13 -9.28 -5.25
N ASN A 200 -9.57 -8.32 -5.97
CA ASN A 200 -8.28 -7.70 -5.68
C ASN A 200 -8.42 -6.25 -5.17
N ILE A 201 -9.56 -5.92 -4.55
CA ILE A 201 -9.90 -4.56 -4.12
C ILE A 201 -9.90 -4.45 -2.60
N MET A 202 -9.19 -3.45 -2.10
CA MET A 202 -9.29 -2.90 -0.76
C MET A 202 -9.78 -1.46 -0.85
N LEU A 203 -10.57 -1.01 0.12
CA LEU A 203 -11.07 0.35 0.22
C LEU A 203 -10.41 1.07 1.38
N SER A 204 -9.73 2.18 1.13
CA SER A 204 -9.36 3.13 2.18
C SER A 204 -10.60 3.82 2.71
N VAL A 205 -11.00 3.49 3.93
CA VAL A 205 -12.14 4.12 4.61
C VAL A 205 -11.65 5.01 5.76
N ARG A 206 -12.25 6.18 5.89
CA ARG A 206 -11.79 7.23 6.83
C ARG A 206 -12.48 7.19 8.18
N SER A 207 -13.52 6.36 8.31
CA SER A 207 -14.26 6.20 9.56
C SER A 207 -14.91 4.84 9.65
N LEU A 208 -15.25 4.44 10.87
CA LEU A 208 -16.05 3.24 11.09
C LEU A 208 -17.44 3.36 10.41
N ASP A 209 -18.05 4.54 10.39
CA ASP A 209 -19.34 4.77 9.73
C ASP A 209 -19.25 4.50 8.23
N GLU A 210 -18.15 4.86 7.58
CA GLU A 210 -17.92 4.56 6.17
C GLU A 210 -17.72 3.06 5.95
N ALA A 211 -16.94 2.37 6.78
CA ALA A 211 -16.79 0.92 6.71
C ALA A 211 -18.15 0.22 6.89
N LEU A 212 -18.93 0.64 7.89
CA LEU A 212 -20.27 0.12 8.15
C LEU A 212 -21.27 0.42 7.04
N PHE A 213 -21.11 1.53 6.32
CA PHE A 213 -21.94 1.84 5.15
C PHE A 213 -21.79 0.76 4.08
N TYR A 214 -20.57 0.34 3.73
CA TYR A 214 -20.34 -0.75 2.79
C TYR A 214 -20.75 -2.10 3.37
N TRP A 215 -20.39 -2.37 4.63
CA TRP A 215 -20.67 -3.63 5.30
C TRP A 215 -22.18 -3.91 5.41
N ASN A 216 -22.98 -2.93 5.82
CA ASN A 216 -24.44 -3.06 5.99
C ASN A 216 -25.18 -3.20 4.65
N ARG A 217 -24.56 -2.85 3.54
CA ARG A 217 -25.08 -3.08 2.18
C ARG A 217 -24.82 -4.51 1.67
N GLY A 218 -24.12 -5.34 2.44
CA GLY A 218 -23.81 -6.71 2.04
C GLY A 218 -22.59 -6.83 1.12
N ILE A 219 -21.80 -5.77 0.94
CA ILE A 219 -20.56 -5.83 0.15
C ILE A 219 -19.55 -6.69 0.91
N ARG A 220 -19.11 -7.80 0.30
CA ARG A 220 -18.25 -8.82 0.92
C ARG A 220 -17.09 -9.26 0.01
N ASN A 221 -16.95 -8.67 -1.16
CA ASN A 221 -15.93 -8.95 -2.15
C ASN A 221 -14.72 -8.00 -2.06
N VAL A 222 -14.65 -7.18 -1.01
CA VAL A 222 -13.55 -6.23 -0.76
C VAL A 222 -13.09 -6.29 0.69
N MET A 223 -11.86 -5.87 0.95
CA MET A 223 -11.35 -5.59 2.28
C MET A 223 -11.38 -4.08 2.57
N PHE A 224 -11.18 -3.70 3.83
CA PHE A 224 -11.13 -2.30 4.27
C PHE A 224 -9.76 -1.99 4.86
N CYS A 225 -9.10 -0.95 4.34
CA CYS A 225 -7.98 -0.31 4.98
C CYS A 225 -8.52 0.77 5.92
N VAL A 226 -8.35 0.54 7.22
CA VAL A 226 -8.95 1.35 8.29
C VAL A 226 -7.89 2.03 9.13
N GLU A 227 -8.10 3.29 9.53
CA GLU A 227 -7.23 3.94 10.51
C GLU A 227 -7.54 3.42 11.91
N ILE A 228 -6.52 2.91 12.62
CA ILE A 228 -6.61 2.54 14.04
C ILE A 228 -5.44 3.23 14.76
N SER A 229 -5.67 4.46 15.20
CA SER A 229 -4.65 5.31 15.82
C SER A 229 -4.88 5.55 17.32
N SER A 230 -5.84 4.84 17.93
CA SER A 230 -6.08 4.88 19.37
C SER A 230 -6.77 3.60 19.89
N PRO A 231 -6.70 3.34 21.21
CA PRO A 231 -7.45 2.24 21.86
C PRO A 231 -8.96 2.30 21.60
N GLU A 232 -9.53 3.49 21.61
CA GLU A 232 -10.97 3.70 21.39
C GLU A 232 -11.38 3.30 19.96
N MET A 233 -10.53 3.58 18.97
CA MET A 233 -10.76 3.15 17.59
C MET A 233 -10.69 1.62 17.47
N TYR A 234 -9.69 0.98 18.09
CA TYR A 234 -9.59 -0.47 18.14
C TYR A 234 -10.88 -1.10 18.73
N GLU A 235 -11.30 -0.63 19.91
CA GLU A 235 -12.53 -1.10 20.55
C GLU A 235 -13.78 -0.86 19.69
N ALA A 236 -13.84 0.23 18.95
CA ALA A 236 -14.96 0.53 18.07
C ALA A 236 -15.06 -0.48 16.92
N TYR A 237 -13.93 -0.83 16.29
CA TYR A 237 -13.89 -1.87 15.26
C TYR A 237 -14.17 -3.25 15.83
N GLU A 238 -13.63 -3.61 17.01
CA GLU A 238 -13.92 -4.86 17.69
C GLU A 238 -15.42 -5.08 17.95
N LYS A 239 -16.14 -4.01 18.28
CA LYS A 239 -17.59 -4.02 18.55
C LYS A 239 -18.45 -3.83 17.29
N SER A 240 -17.84 -3.55 16.14
CA SER A 240 -18.54 -3.18 14.91
C SER A 240 -19.33 -4.31 14.25
N GLY A 241 -18.93 -5.55 14.51
CA GLY A 241 -19.42 -6.73 13.80
C GLY A 241 -18.79 -6.98 12.44
N ILE A 242 -17.84 -6.15 11.99
CA ILE A 242 -16.98 -6.43 10.83
C ILE A 242 -15.89 -7.42 11.28
N PRO A 243 -15.77 -8.61 10.68
CA PRO A 243 -14.74 -9.57 11.07
C PRO A 243 -13.32 -9.02 10.77
N TRP A 244 -12.37 -9.33 11.63
CA TRP A 244 -10.99 -8.84 11.53
C TRP A 244 -10.31 -9.21 10.20
N ASN A 245 -10.63 -10.37 9.61
CA ASN A 245 -10.10 -10.78 8.32
C ASN A 245 -10.56 -9.93 7.12
N TYR A 246 -11.51 -9.00 7.31
CA TYR A 246 -11.87 -7.99 6.32
C TYR A 246 -11.08 -6.68 6.48
N LEU A 247 -10.24 -6.57 7.52
CA LEU A 247 -9.55 -5.33 7.87
C LEU A 247 -8.04 -5.44 7.65
N MET A 248 -7.46 -4.35 7.20
CA MET A 248 -6.04 -4.03 7.25
C MET A 248 -5.90 -2.69 7.98
N ALA A 249 -5.05 -2.60 8.98
CA ALA A 249 -4.95 -1.44 9.84
C ALA A 249 -3.88 -0.45 9.35
N TYR A 250 -4.30 0.74 8.97
CA TYR A 250 -3.40 1.88 8.81
C TYR A 250 -3.07 2.43 10.20
N ILE A 251 -1.85 2.23 10.64
CA ILE A 251 -1.40 2.59 11.97
C ILE A 251 -0.02 3.24 11.90
N ARG A 252 0.18 4.36 12.58
CA ARG A 252 1.53 4.92 12.72
C ARG A 252 2.30 4.06 13.71
N LEU A 253 3.47 3.59 13.30
CA LEU A 253 4.42 2.97 14.23
C LEU A 253 4.79 4.01 15.28
N ALA A 254 4.22 3.88 16.47
CA ALA A 254 4.45 4.79 17.57
C ALA A 254 5.34 4.11 18.61
N VAL A 255 6.22 4.89 19.19
CA VAL A 255 7.02 4.52 20.38
C VAL A 255 6.13 4.49 21.65
N ASP A 256 4.82 4.67 21.48
CA ASP A 256 3.85 4.67 22.58
C ASP A 256 3.52 3.24 23.02
N PRO A 257 3.74 2.86 24.28
CA PRO A 257 3.42 1.54 24.79
C PRO A 257 1.95 1.11 24.61
N GLN A 258 1.00 2.08 24.60
CA GLN A 258 -0.41 1.77 24.36
C GLN A 258 -0.67 1.37 22.91
N MET A 259 0.02 2.01 21.98
CA MET A 259 -0.08 1.65 20.57
C MET A 259 0.61 0.31 20.27
N GLN A 260 1.67 -0.05 21.01
CA GLN A 260 2.27 -1.37 20.89
C GLN A 260 1.31 -2.48 21.30
N GLU A 261 0.55 -2.32 22.40
CA GLU A 261 -0.48 -3.29 22.80
C GLU A 261 -1.57 -3.47 21.73
N ILE A 262 -1.98 -2.38 21.07
CA ILE A 262 -2.96 -2.44 19.97
C ILE A 262 -2.36 -3.17 18.78
N TYR A 263 -1.11 -2.89 18.45
CA TYR A 263 -0.38 -3.56 17.40
C TYR A 263 -0.34 -5.08 17.59
N ASP A 264 0.02 -5.50 18.81
CA ASP A 264 0.06 -6.92 19.17
C ASP A 264 -1.33 -7.57 19.06
N LYS A 265 -2.38 -6.89 19.53
CA LYS A 265 -3.77 -7.38 19.41
C LYS A 265 -4.25 -7.48 17.94
N LEU A 266 -3.85 -6.55 17.07
CA LEU A 266 -4.16 -6.62 15.65
C LEU A 266 -3.51 -7.86 15.03
N HIS A 267 -2.25 -8.11 15.32
CA HIS A 267 -1.52 -9.30 14.86
C HIS A 267 -2.12 -10.60 15.41
N GLU A 268 -2.52 -10.65 16.69
CA GLU A 268 -3.23 -11.81 17.28
C GLU A 268 -4.54 -12.11 16.55
N ASN A 269 -5.19 -11.09 15.98
CA ASN A 269 -6.39 -11.23 15.14
C ASN A 269 -6.08 -11.47 13.65
N GLY A 270 -4.82 -11.64 13.27
CA GLY A 270 -4.39 -11.86 11.90
C GLY A 270 -4.43 -10.59 11.01
N VAL A 271 -4.58 -9.41 11.59
CA VAL A 271 -4.66 -8.14 10.87
C VAL A 271 -3.26 -7.63 10.57
N MET A 272 -2.96 -7.40 9.29
CA MET A 272 -1.73 -6.71 8.89
C MET A 272 -1.82 -5.21 9.19
N THR A 273 -0.69 -4.64 9.50
CA THR A 273 -0.53 -3.21 9.80
C THR A 273 0.24 -2.51 8.68
N MET A 274 -0.20 -1.31 8.30
CA MET A 274 0.44 -0.48 7.30
C MET A 274 0.87 0.86 7.89
N THR A 275 2.09 1.28 7.58
CA THR A 275 2.58 2.63 7.87
C THR A 275 2.92 3.37 6.59
N SER A 276 2.55 4.66 6.49
CA SER A 276 2.96 5.51 5.37
C SER A 276 4.18 6.35 5.75
N ILE A 277 5.17 6.34 4.87
CA ILE A 277 6.38 7.14 5.00
C ILE A 277 6.42 8.31 4.00
N THR A 278 5.34 8.51 3.25
CA THR A 278 5.22 9.59 2.24
C THR A 278 5.37 10.98 2.83
N GLY A 279 4.97 11.18 4.11
CA GLY A 279 5.13 12.42 4.86
C GLY A 279 6.45 12.56 5.63
N SER A 280 7.25 11.50 5.74
CA SER A 280 8.45 11.43 6.58
C SER A 280 9.70 11.04 5.78
N ALA A 281 10.04 9.76 5.69
CA ALA A 281 11.26 9.28 5.06
C ALA A 281 11.36 9.66 3.57
N ASP A 282 10.24 9.69 2.84
CA ASP A 282 10.19 10.11 1.44
C ASP A 282 10.54 11.59 1.24
N LYS A 283 10.34 12.43 2.27
CA LYS A 283 10.70 13.87 2.21
C LYS A 283 12.17 14.15 2.44
N VAL A 284 12.95 13.15 2.79
CA VAL A 284 14.41 13.27 2.94
C VAL A 284 15.03 13.53 1.56
N LYS A 285 15.61 14.71 1.36
CA LYS A 285 16.04 15.17 0.02
C LYS A 285 17.27 14.43 -0.51
N LYS A 286 18.26 14.17 0.37
CA LYS A 286 19.51 13.54 -0.03
C LYS A 286 19.35 12.01 -0.13
N PRO A 287 19.62 11.38 -1.29
CA PRO A 287 19.35 9.96 -1.50
C PRO A 287 20.02 9.03 -0.48
N SER A 288 21.28 9.31 -0.09
CA SER A 288 21.98 8.50 0.92
C SER A 288 21.30 8.55 2.29
N ASP A 289 20.79 9.71 2.68
CA ASP A 289 20.15 9.89 3.98
C ASP A 289 18.73 9.32 3.95
N ARG A 290 18.05 9.38 2.80
CA ARG A 290 16.75 8.73 2.57
C ARG A 290 16.88 7.20 2.68
N ARG A 291 17.93 6.61 2.11
CA ARG A 291 18.19 5.17 2.26
C ARG A 291 18.40 4.76 3.73
N ILE A 292 19.06 5.61 4.53
CA ILE A 292 19.17 5.39 6.00
C ILE A 292 17.80 5.51 6.68
N ALA A 293 16.97 6.46 6.26
CA ALA A 293 15.60 6.59 6.79
C ALA A 293 14.77 5.34 6.47
N TYR A 294 14.80 4.83 5.25
CA TYR A 294 14.12 3.60 4.85
C TYR A 294 14.60 2.38 5.65
N MET A 295 15.89 2.25 5.91
CA MET A 295 16.40 1.19 6.80
C MET A 295 15.84 1.27 8.22
N ARG A 296 15.61 2.47 8.75
CA ARG A 296 14.99 2.63 10.07
C ARG A 296 13.53 2.18 10.07
N GLU A 297 12.79 2.47 9.03
CA GLU A 297 11.40 2.02 8.87
C GLU A 297 11.34 0.49 8.75
N LEU A 298 12.23 -0.12 7.97
CA LEU A 298 12.32 -1.57 7.84
C LEU A 298 12.67 -2.24 9.18
N LEU A 299 13.61 -1.67 9.95
CA LEU A 299 14.01 -2.19 11.26
C LEU A 299 12.93 -2.03 12.35
N ALA A 300 11.89 -1.25 12.11
CA ALA A 300 10.70 -1.18 12.95
C ALA A 300 9.69 -2.30 12.64
N GLU A 301 9.95 -3.09 11.61
CA GLU A 301 9.23 -4.30 11.21
C GLU A 301 7.71 -4.15 11.02
N PRO A 302 7.22 -3.12 10.32
CA PRO A 302 5.83 -3.07 9.94
C PRO A 302 5.51 -4.24 9.00
N ASP A 303 4.24 -4.61 8.84
CA ASP A 303 3.87 -5.57 7.81
C ASP A 303 3.91 -4.94 6.41
N ILE A 304 3.51 -3.67 6.35
CA ILE A 304 3.40 -2.92 5.08
C ILE A 304 4.00 -1.53 5.23
N ILE A 305 4.82 -1.11 4.25
CA ILE A 305 5.31 0.26 4.12
C ILE A 305 4.73 0.89 2.84
N GLU A 306 4.00 1.99 3.00
CA GLU A 306 3.53 2.80 1.88
C GLU A 306 4.51 3.92 1.57
N THR A 307 4.92 4.05 0.29
CA THR A 307 5.93 5.00 -0.17
C THR A 307 5.63 5.58 -1.56
N ASP A 308 6.05 6.83 -1.80
CA ASP A 308 6.10 7.44 -3.13
C ASP A 308 7.14 6.78 -4.06
N TYR A 309 8.13 6.07 -3.49
CA TYR A 309 9.33 5.60 -4.21
C TYR A 309 9.62 4.11 -3.99
N PRO A 310 8.73 3.20 -4.39
CA PRO A 310 8.91 1.77 -4.14
C PRO A 310 10.24 1.25 -4.69
N SER A 311 10.68 1.67 -5.86
CA SER A 311 11.94 1.23 -6.48
C SER A 311 13.19 1.54 -5.64
N GLN A 312 13.13 2.48 -4.70
CA GLN A 312 14.26 2.77 -3.80
C GLN A 312 14.44 1.72 -2.70
N PHE A 313 13.50 0.81 -2.52
CA PHE A 313 13.64 -0.36 -1.65
C PHE A 313 14.44 -1.49 -2.30
N ILE A 314 14.66 -1.46 -3.61
CA ILE A 314 15.48 -2.46 -4.31
C ILE A 314 16.90 -2.49 -3.69
N GLY A 315 17.31 -3.71 -3.27
CA GLY A 315 18.60 -3.93 -2.59
C GLY A 315 18.65 -3.41 -1.15
N LEU A 316 17.51 -3.09 -0.54
CA LEU A 316 17.36 -3.04 0.91
C LEU A 316 16.84 -4.41 1.41
N PRO A 317 17.17 -4.83 2.63
CA PRO A 317 16.64 -6.05 3.22
C PRO A 317 15.21 -5.79 3.70
N TRP A 318 14.23 -6.16 2.91
CA TRP A 318 12.81 -6.12 3.28
C TRP A 318 12.28 -7.52 3.64
N ASP A 319 13.11 -8.55 3.49
CA ASP A 319 12.85 -9.88 4.01
C ASP A 319 13.14 -9.96 5.51
N ARG A 320 12.21 -10.52 6.28
CA ARG A 320 12.29 -10.58 7.75
C ARG A 320 13.48 -11.38 8.25
N ALA A 321 13.86 -12.45 7.58
CA ALA A 321 15.00 -13.27 7.98
C ALA A 321 16.32 -12.46 7.97
N THR A 322 16.53 -11.63 6.97
CA THR A 322 17.70 -10.74 6.89
C THR A 322 17.61 -9.62 7.96
N LEU A 323 16.43 -9.05 8.19
CA LEU A 323 16.24 -8.01 9.22
C LEU A 323 16.55 -8.54 10.62
N HIS A 324 16.02 -9.71 11.01
CA HIS A 324 16.31 -10.36 12.28
C HIS A 324 17.81 -10.66 12.43
N ALA A 325 18.46 -11.19 11.38
CA ALA A 325 19.90 -11.43 11.42
C ALA A 325 20.73 -10.15 11.63
N LEU A 326 20.31 -9.02 11.05
CA LEU A 326 20.94 -7.72 11.27
C LEU A 326 20.75 -7.20 12.68
N GLN A 327 19.57 -7.36 13.27
CA GLN A 327 19.28 -6.96 14.65
C GLN A 327 20.10 -7.78 15.64
N ASP A 328 20.16 -9.11 15.48
CA ASP A 328 20.94 -10.02 16.30
C ASP A 328 22.43 -9.68 16.26
N ALA A 329 22.95 -9.42 15.06
CA ALA A 329 24.35 -9.00 14.89
C ALA A 329 24.65 -7.66 15.59
N ALA A 330 23.71 -6.71 15.56
CA ALA A 330 23.84 -5.42 16.23
C ALA A 330 23.82 -5.56 17.77
N ILE A 331 23.00 -6.46 18.31
CA ILE A 331 22.95 -6.79 19.75
C ILE A 331 24.25 -7.46 20.18
N ALA A 332 24.71 -8.47 19.46
CA ALA A 332 25.96 -9.17 19.75
C ALA A 332 27.20 -8.27 19.69
N GLY A 333 27.20 -7.26 18.81
CA GLY A 333 28.26 -6.27 18.69
C GLY A 333 28.33 -5.25 19.85
N ARG A 334 27.23 -5.00 20.55
CA ARG A 334 27.17 -4.07 21.70
C ARG A 334 27.67 -4.71 23.02
N GLY A 335 27.81 -6.04 23.07
CA GLY A 335 28.30 -6.78 24.26
C GLY A 335 29.81 -6.97 24.30
N LYS A 336 30.55 -6.38 23.38
CA LYS A 336 32.03 -6.38 23.33
C LYS A 336 32.56 -4.95 23.48
#